data_0380a3d89d9f5557f6242f4e548f6979
#
_entry.id   0380a3d89d9f5557f6242f4e548f6979
#
_cell.length_a   1.000
_cell.length_b   1.000
_cell.length_c   1.000
_cell.angle_alpha   90.00
_cell.angle_beta   90.00
_cell.angle_gamma   90.00
#
_symmetry.space_group_name_H-M   'P 1'
#
loop_
_entity.id
_entity.type
_entity.pdbx_description
1 polymer ?
#
loop_
_entity_poly.entity_id
_entity_poly.type
_entity_poly.pdbx_seq_one_letter_code
_entity_poly.pdbx_strand_id
1 'polypeptide(L)'
;ELKLPIVGRDEDPQYGLAFDLLSSAMEQVFTGHEDGLITLDLAEGDDVHREQLRVEMDEPYRTLLGHFRHEVGHYYFYRLIGTNADYLQRFNDLFGDPDADYQEALDRHYSEGAPPGWKQNYVSSYATMHPAEDWAETFAHYLHIRDTLDTAAAFSFAPANATFDRKQLGP
;
A
#
# COMPACT_ATOMS: atom_id res chain seq x y z
N GLU A 1 1.23 -15.56 9.99
CA GLU A 1 1.67 -14.19 10.30
C GLU A 1 3.03 -13.92 9.66
N LEU A 2 3.21 -12.73 9.07
CA LEU A 2 4.41 -12.39 8.29
C LEU A 2 5.64 -12.12 9.17
N LYS A 3 5.48 -11.93 10.49
CA LYS A 3 6.55 -11.60 11.44
C LYS A 3 7.44 -10.43 10.99
N LEU A 4 6.82 -9.42 10.37
CA LEU A 4 7.53 -8.22 9.95
C LEU A 4 8.01 -7.42 11.16
N PRO A 5 9.21 -6.82 11.12
CA PRO A 5 9.72 -6.01 12.21
C PRO A 5 8.85 -4.75 12.38
N ILE A 6 8.48 -4.44 13.61
CA ILE A 6 7.81 -3.18 13.96
C ILE A 6 8.74 -2.46 14.93
N VAL A 7 9.18 -1.27 14.53
CA VAL A 7 10.07 -0.41 15.33
C VAL A 7 9.35 0.92 15.51
N GLY A 8 9.02 1.28 16.74
CA GLY A 8 8.33 2.53 17.06
C GLY A 8 9.29 3.71 17.23
N ARG A 9 8.74 4.91 17.37
CA ARG A 9 9.52 6.15 17.55
C ARG A 9 10.32 6.21 18.85
N ASP A 10 9.99 5.41 19.83
CA ASP A 10 10.75 5.22 21.07
C ASP A 10 12.08 4.49 20.85
N GLU A 11 12.13 3.60 19.85
CA GLU A 11 13.34 2.86 19.47
C GLU A 11 14.12 3.55 18.32
N ASP A 12 13.41 4.15 17.38
CA ASP A 12 13.96 4.89 16.24
C ASP A 12 13.25 6.24 16.11
N PRO A 13 13.80 7.30 16.72
CA PRO A 13 13.14 8.62 16.77
C PRO A 13 12.91 9.27 15.40
N GLN A 14 13.66 8.88 14.39
CA GLN A 14 13.58 9.49 13.05
C GLN A 14 12.64 8.72 12.11
N TYR A 15 12.77 7.39 12.03
CA TYR A 15 12.05 6.56 11.06
C TYR A 15 11.14 5.52 11.71
N GLY A 16 10.97 5.58 13.02
CA GLY A 16 10.10 4.68 13.77
C GLY A 16 8.63 4.91 13.41
N LEU A 17 7.86 3.84 13.42
CA LEU A 17 6.43 3.87 13.12
C LEU A 17 5.66 4.69 14.17
N ALA A 18 4.89 5.66 13.70
CA ALA A 18 3.96 6.44 14.49
C ALA A 18 2.71 6.77 13.65
N PHE A 19 1.63 7.16 14.32
CA PHE A 19 0.37 7.49 13.67
C PHE A 19 -0.17 8.81 14.19
N ASP A 20 -0.56 9.70 13.27
CA ASP A 20 -1.36 10.87 13.54
C ASP A 20 -2.77 10.65 12.98
N LEU A 21 -3.76 10.73 13.85
CA LEU A 21 -5.18 10.63 13.50
C LEU A 21 -5.79 12.02 13.56
N LEU A 22 -5.93 12.66 12.41
CA LEU A 22 -6.33 14.06 12.28
C LEU A 22 -7.71 14.17 11.66
N SER A 23 -8.38 15.29 11.89
CA SER A 23 -9.73 15.55 11.36
C SER A 23 -9.71 16.69 10.37
N SER A 24 -10.18 16.48 9.17
CA SER A 24 -10.40 17.51 8.15
C SER A 24 -11.48 18.53 8.50
N ALA A 25 -12.12 18.41 9.66
CA ALA A 25 -13.17 19.38 10.09
C ALA A 25 -12.64 20.80 10.35
N MET A 26 -11.34 20.96 10.62
CA MET A 26 -10.70 22.24 10.97
C MET A 26 -9.75 22.74 9.87
N GLU A 27 -8.99 21.85 9.25
CA GLU A 27 -8.08 22.12 8.15
C GLU A 27 -7.96 20.89 7.24
N GLN A 28 -7.53 21.09 6.00
CA GLN A 28 -7.39 19.99 5.06
C GLN A 28 -6.28 19.02 5.53
N VAL A 29 -6.63 17.76 5.69
CA VAL A 29 -5.73 16.67 6.05
C VAL A 29 -5.60 15.75 4.84
N PHE A 30 -4.38 15.35 4.54
CA PHE A 30 -4.10 14.31 3.56
C PHE A 30 -3.56 13.08 4.28
N THR A 31 -4.15 11.92 4.01
CA THR A 31 -3.58 10.65 4.43
C THR A 31 -2.29 10.41 3.66
N GLY A 32 -1.24 9.98 4.35
CA GLY A 32 0.07 9.77 3.73
C GLY A 32 1.11 9.30 4.74
N HIS A 33 2.30 8.99 4.23
CA HIS A 33 3.46 8.55 5.00
C HIS A 33 4.66 9.47 4.79
N GLU A 34 5.30 9.87 5.89
CA GLU A 34 6.56 10.62 5.88
C GLU A 34 7.46 10.14 7.04
N ASP A 35 8.65 9.67 6.74
CA ASP A 35 9.67 9.26 7.73
C ASP A 35 9.13 8.37 8.86
N GLY A 36 8.32 7.38 8.54
CA GLY A 36 7.73 6.47 9.51
C GLY A 36 6.46 7.00 10.20
N LEU A 37 6.11 8.27 10.02
CA LEU A 37 4.84 8.83 10.47
C LEU A 37 3.77 8.59 9.41
N ILE A 38 2.69 7.94 9.80
CA ILE A 38 1.49 7.76 8.98
C ILE A 38 0.42 8.69 9.50
N THR A 39 0.02 9.65 8.68
CA THR A 39 -1.11 10.54 8.93
C THR A 39 -2.36 9.94 8.31
N LEU A 40 -3.45 9.87 9.07
CA LEU A 40 -4.74 9.39 8.61
C LEU A 40 -5.81 10.46 8.83
N ASP A 41 -6.56 10.76 7.77
CA ASP A 41 -7.76 11.58 7.91
C ASP A 41 -8.91 10.76 8.50
N LEU A 42 -9.41 11.16 9.67
CA LEU A 42 -10.54 10.52 10.33
C LEU A 42 -11.82 10.56 9.47
N ALA A 43 -11.94 11.50 8.53
CA ALA A 43 -13.07 11.55 7.60
C ALA A 43 -13.12 10.33 6.67
N GLU A 44 -12.00 9.66 6.41
CA GLU A 44 -11.98 8.41 5.65
C GLU A 44 -12.67 7.23 6.37
N GLY A 45 -12.90 7.35 7.68
CA GLY A 45 -13.73 6.43 8.45
C GLY A 45 -15.23 6.54 8.14
N ASP A 46 -15.69 7.66 7.55
CA ASP A 46 -17.08 7.85 7.12
C ASP A 46 -17.31 7.19 5.75
N ASP A 47 -18.24 6.23 5.70
CA ASP A 47 -18.52 5.46 4.48
C ASP A 47 -19.05 6.34 3.33
N VAL A 48 -19.83 7.36 3.64
CA VAL A 48 -20.41 8.26 2.63
C VAL A 48 -19.32 9.13 2.02
N HIS A 49 -18.48 9.72 2.86
CA HIS A 49 -17.35 10.54 2.41
C HIS A 49 -16.37 9.73 1.56
N ARG A 50 -15.97 8.56 2.03
CA ARG A 50 -15.04 7.68 1.33
C ARG A 50 -15.60 7.23 -0.03
N GLU A 51 -16.89 6.89 -0.10
CA GLU A 51 -17.52 6.48 -1.36
C GLU A 51 -17.65 7.65 -2.35
N GLN A 52 -17.85 8.86 -1.88
CA GLN A 52 -17.80 10.06 -2.73
C GLN A 52 -16.42 10.24 -3.35
N LEU A 53 -15.36 10.18 -2.54
CA LEU A 53 -13.97 10.25 -3.03
C LEU A 53 -13.66 9.14 -4.03
N ARG A 54 -14.09 7.91 -3.75
CA ARG A 54 -13.91 6.77 -4.65
C ARG A 54 -14.50 7.04 -6.04
N VAL A 55 -15.73 7.59 -6.07
CA VAL A 55 -16.40 7.92 -7.33
C VAL A 55 -15.75 9.10 -8.05
N GLU A 56 -15.36 10.15 -7.32
CA GLU A 56 -14.69 11.33 -7.87
C GLU A 56 -13.33 10.99 -8.49
N MET A 57 -12.59 10.04 -7.89
CA MET A 57 -11.28 9.59 -8.35
C MET A 57 -11.34 8.43 -9.36
N ASP A 58 -12.55 7.97 -9.72
CA ASP A 58 -12.76 6.80 -10.59
C ASP A 58 -12.01 5.53 -10.13
N GLU A 59 -11.97 5.32 -8.82
CA GLU A 59 -11.31 4.16 -8.22
C GLU A 59 -12.28 2.97 -8.14
N PRO A 60 -11.87 1.75 -8.56
CA PRO A 60 -12.71 0.56 -8.43
C PRO A 60 -12.89 0.11 -6.97
N TYR A 61 -11.94 0.48 -6.10
CA TYR A 61 -11.88 0.05 -4.72
C TYR A 61 -11.21 1.13 -3.86
N ARG A 62 -11.85 1.52 -2.75
CA ARG A 62 -11.30 2.44 -1.75
C ARG A 62 -11.83 2.06 -0.38
N THR A 63 -10.98 1.57 0.51
CA THR A 63 -11.32 1.30 1.91
C THR A 63 -10.28 1.88 2.84
N LEU A 64 -10.70 2.24 4.05
CA LEU A 64 -9.78 2.70 5.09
C LEU A 64 -8.66 1.67 5.35
N LEU A 65 -9.00 0.38 5.42
CA LEU A 65 -8.00 -0.68 5.60
C LEU A 65 -7.04 -0.79 4.42
N GLY A 66 -7.53 -0.60 3.20
CA GLY A 66 -6.70 -0.59 1.99
C GLY A 66 -5.69 0.55 2.02
N HIS A 67 -6.16 1.76 2.32
CA HIS A 67 -5.33 2.95 2.43
C HIS A 67 -4.30 2.80 3.57
N PHE A 68 -4.74 2.38 4.75
CA PHE A 68 -3.84 2.08 5.87
C PHE A 68 -2.72 1.09 5.49
N ARG A 69 -3.05 0.02 4.76
CA ARG A 69 -2.07 -0.98 4.29
C ARG A 69 -1.11 -0.41 3.26
N HIS A 70 -1.58 0.50 2.42
CA HIS A 70 -0.77 1.21 1.46
C HIS A 70 0.30 2.06 2.18
N GLU A 71 -0.09 2.91 3.12
CA GLU A 71 0.83 3.75 3.89
C GLU A 71 1.83 2.93 4.72
N VAL A 72 1.38 1.82 5.31
CA VAL A 72 2.26 0.84 5.97
C VAL A 72 3.23 0.20 4.97
N GLY A 73 2.85 0.06 3.70
CA GLY A 73 3.74 -0.38 2.62
C GLY A 73 4.93 0.55 2.46
N HIS A 74 4.74 1.86 2.45
CA HIS A 74 5.82 2.84 2.41
C HIS A 74 6.77 2.72 3.61
N TYR A 75 6.24 2.55 4.83
CA TYR A 75 7.07 2.29 6.00
C TYR A 75 7.95 1.04 5.81
N TYR A 76 7.40 -0.05 5.29
CA TYR A 76 8.15 -1.28 5.06
C TYR A 76 9.13 -1.21 3.90
N PHE A 77 8.97 -0.30 2.95
CA PHE A 77 10.01 -0.04 1.96
C PHE A 77 11.34 0.32 2.66
N TYR A 78 11.31 1.30 3.57
CA TYR A 78 12.51 1.69 4.32
C TYR A 78 13.06 0.56 5.18
N ARG A 79 12.19 -0.17 5.87
CA ARG A 79 12.61 -1.22 6.81
C ARG A 79 13.16 -2.47 6.13
N LEU A 80 12.67 -2.83 4.97
CA LEU A 80 13.02 -4.10 4.31
C LEU A 80 13.93 -3.90 3.11
N ILE A 81 13.79 -2.80 2.39
CA ILE A 81 14.43 -2.57 1.09
C ILE A 81 15.49 -1.48 1.16
N GLY A 82 15.12 -0.27 1.60
CA GLY A 82 15.94 0.93 1.47
C GLY A 82 17.29 0.89 2.18
N THR A 83 17.46 0.03 3.18
CA THR A 83 18.71 -0.13 3.94
C THR A 83 19.61 -1.27 3.44
N ASN A 84 19.18 -2.03 2.43
CA ASN A 84 19.89 -3.19 1.91
C ASN A 84 20.11 -3.06 0.39
N ALA A 85 21.38 -2.92 -0.01
CA ALA A 85 21.73 -2.68 -1.41
C ALA A 85 21.27 -3.81 -2.37
N ASP A 86 21.33 -5.08 -1.93
CA ASP A 86 20.90 -6.21 -2.76
C ASP A 86 19.37 -6.21 -2.95
N TYR A 87 18.63 -5.82 -1.92
CA TYR A 87 17.17 -5.71 -2.02
C TYR A 87 16.77 -4.47 -2.81
N LEU A 88 17.48 -3.37 -2.67
CA LEU A 88 17.26 -2.17 -3.48
C LEU A 88 17.49 -2.45 -4.97
N GLN A 89 18.55 -3.20 -5.31
CA GLN A 89 18.78 -3.60 -6.70
C GLN A 89 17.62 -4.45 -7.26
N ARG A 90 17.11 -5.42 -6.49
CA ARG A 90 15.96 -6.23 -6.89
C ARG A 90 14.67 -5.40 -6.99
N PHE A 91 14.54 -4.41 -6.13
CA PHE A 91 13.42 -3.46 -6.22
C PHE A 91 13.49 -2.68 -7.53
N ASN A 92 14.66 -2.13 -7.87
CA ASN A 92 14.86 -1.40 -9.12
C ASN A 92 14.57 -2.26 -10.35
N ASP A 93 14.95 -3.53 -10.31
CA ASP A 93 14.70 -4.47 -11.40
C ASP A 93 13.20 -4.80 -11.58
N LEU A 94 12.40 -4.73 -10.50
CA LEU A 94 10.98 -5.07 -10.52
C LEU A 94 10.06 -3.86 -10.65
N PHE A 95 10.33 -2.79 -9.92
CA PHE A 95 9.46 -1.63 -9.77
C PHE A 95 10.00 -0.38 -10.47
N GLY A 96 11.31 -0.30 -10.71
CA GLY A 96 11.98 0.88 -11.25
C GLY A 96 12.72 1.68 -10.18
N ASP A 97 13.20 2.86 -10.56
CA ASP A 97 14.00 3.75 -9.71
C ASP A 97 13.14 4.46 -8.65
N PRO A 98 13.31 4.15 -7.35
CA PRO A 98 12.54 4.80 -6.28
C PRO A 98 12.92 6.28 -6.08
N ASP A 99 14.06 6.73 -6.60
CA ASP A 99 14.53 8.11 -6.54
C ASP A 99 14.07 8.95 -7.74
N ALA A 100 13.21 8.40 -8.62
CA ALA A 100 12.59 9.16 -9.72
C ALA A 100 11.82 10.37 -9.18
N ASP A 101 11.69 11.43 -9.99
CA ASP A 101 10.98 12.64 -9.59
C ASP A 101 9.49 12.35 -9.33
N TYR A 102 9.13 12.35 -8.05
CA TYR A 102 7.78 12.04 -7.59
C TYR A 102 6.75 13.05 -8.09
N GLN A 103 7.09 14.36 -8.05
CA GLN A 103 6.15 15.41 -8.45
C GLN A 103 5.89 15.36 -9.97
N GLU A 104 6.93 15.16 -10.77
CA GLU A 104 6.77 14.98 -12.22
C GLU A 104 5.90 13.75 -12.53
N ALA A 105 6.13 12.65 -11.81
CA ALA A 105 5.35 11.43 -11.96
C ALA A 105 3.87 11.63 -11.59
N LEU A 106 3.61 12.36 -10.51
CA LEU A 106 2.26 12.70 -10.04
C LEU A 106 1.52 13.58 -11.05
N ASP A 107 2.16 14.65 -11.53
CA ASP A 107 1.59 15.59 -12.51
C ASP A 107 1.26 14.87 -13.82
N ARG A 108 2.16 13.99 -14.27
CA ARG A 108 1.92 13.15 -15.45
C ARG A 108 0.73 12.21 -15.24
N HIS A 109 0.65 11.55 -14.09
CA HIS A 109 -0.45 10.62 -13.80
C HIS A 109 -1.81 11.31 -13.83
N TYR A 110 -1.95 12.49 -13.21
CA TYR A 110 -3.21 13.23 -13.18
C TYR A 110 -3.56 13.90 -14.51
N SER A 111 -2.58 14.22 -15.34
CA SER A 111 -2.83 14.84 -16.66
C SER A 111 -3.08 13.82 -17.78
N GLU A 112 -2.41 12.68 -17.76
CA GLU A 112 -2.42 11.68 -18.83
C GLU A 112 -3.14 10.38 -18.45
N GLY A 113 -3.27 10.11 -17.15
CA GLY A 113 -3.79 8.85 -16.61
C GLY A 113 -2.77 7.72 -16.70
N ALA A 114 -3.24 6.52 -16.36
CA ALA A 114 -2.41 5.31 -16.45
C ALA A 114 -2.14 4.94 -17.92
N PRO A 115 -0.93 4.45 -18.25
CA PRO A 115 -0.56 4.10 -19.62
C PRO A 115 -1.43 2.97 -20.18
N PRO A 116 -1.70 2.94 -21.51
CA PRO A 116 -2.47 1.86 -22.12
C PRO A 116 -1.88 0.48 -21.81
N GLY A 117 -2.73 -0.46 -21.43
CA GLY A 117 -2.30 -1.84 -21.11
C GLY A 117 -1.71 -2.03 -19.73
N TRP A 118 -1.76 -1.06 -18.84
CA TRP A 118 -1.23 -1.11 -17.48
C TRP A 118 -1.66 -2.35 -16.69
N LYS A 119 -2.88 -2.83 -16.88
CA LYS A 119 -3.45 -4.01 -16.18
C LYS A 119 -2.67 -5.31 -16.39
N GLN A 120 -1.73 -5.33 -17.33
CA GLN A 120 -0.89 -6.51 -17.58
C GLN A 120 0.31 -6.57 -16.62
N ASN A 121 0.72 -5.43 -16.06
CA ASN A 121 1.95 -5.33 -15.29
C ASN A 121 1.74 -4.70 -13.90
N TYR A 122 0.64 -4.01 -13.64
CA TYR A 122 0.39 -3.27 -12.41
C TYR A 122 -0.92 -3.71 -11.73
N VAL A 123 -0.95 -3.67 -10.42
CA VAL A 123 -2.11 -4.09 -9.60
C VAL A 123 -3.24 -3.04 -9.59
N SER A 124 -2.91 -1.77 -9.81
CA SER A 124 -3.86 -0.66 -9.89
C SER A 124 -3.39 0.39 -10.91
N SER A 125 -4.27 1.32 -11.30
CA SER A 125 -3.89 2.46 -12.13
C SER A 125 -2.92 3.39 -11.38
N TYR A 126 -3.10 3.54 -10.07
CA TYR A 126 -2.24 4.36 -9.22
C TYR A 126 -0.82 3.79 -9.09
N ALA A 127 -0.67 2.46 -9.08
CA ALA A 127 0.63 1.80 -9.11
C ALA A 127 1.52 2.23 -10.30
N THR A 128 0.92 2.69 -11.40
CA THR A 128 1.68 3.19 -12.56
C THR A 128 2.31 4.55 -12.37
N MET A 129 1.97 5.25 -11.29
CA MET A 129 2.37 6.63 -11.06
C MET A 129 3.86 6.73 -10.74
N HIS A 130 4.32 5.98 -9.75
CA HIS A 130 5.71 6.00 -9.26
C HIS A 130 6.12 4.63 -8.70
N PRO A 131 7.39 4.21 -8.77
CA PRO A 131 7.87 2.95 -8.19
C PRO A 131 7.54 2.76 -6.71
N ALA A 132 7.57 3.83 -5.91
CA ALA A 132 7.17 3.77 -4.50
C ALA A 132 5.69 3.45 -4.32
N GLU A 133 4.83 3.96 -5.21
CA GLU A 133 3.39 3.69 -5.19
C GLU A 133 3.08 2.26 -5.69
N ASP A 134 3.80 1.80 -6.70
CA ASP A 134 3.68 0.41 -7.17
C ASP A 134 4.02 -0.59 -6.05
N TRP A 135 5.08 -0.30 -5.30
CA TRP A 135 5.41 -1.09 -4.11
C TRP A 135 4.30 -1.06 -3.06
N ALA A 136 3.82 0.13 -2.68
CA ALA A 136 2.80 0.31 -1.64
C ALA A 136 1.47 -0.37 -2.03
N GLU A 137 1.03 -0.19 -3.28
CA GLU A 137 -0.14 -0.86 -3.84
C GLU A 137 0.03 -2.38 -3.88
N THR A 138 1.18 -2.87 -4.34
CA THR A 138 1.49 -4.30 -4.37
C THR A 138 1.53 -4.89 -2.96
N PHE A 139 2.12 -4.19 -1.99
CA PHE A 139 2.16 -4.60 -0.59
C PHE A 139 0.74 -4.68 0.01
N ALA A 140 -0.10 -3.66 -0.20
CA ALA A 140 -1.48 -3.65 0.27
C ALA A 140 -2.29 -4.81 -0.33
N HIS A 141 -2.19 -5.03 -1.64
CA HIS A 141 -2.87 -6.13 -2.33
C HIS A 141 -2.39 -7.50 -1.85
N TYR A 142 -1.09 -7.67 -1.63
CA TYR A 142 -0.56 -8.91 -1.05
C TYR A 142 -1.18 -9.21 0.31
N LEU A 143 -1.30 -8.22 1.20
CA LEU A 143 -1.94 -8.39 2.51
C LEU A 143 -3.42 -8.73 2.38
N HIS A 144 -4.16 -8.08 1.46
CA HIS A 144 -5.57 -8.40 1.21
C HIS A 144 -5.77 -9.84 0.72
N ILE A 145 -4.94 -10.28 -0.25
CA ILE A 145 -4.99 -11.65 -0.77
C ILE A 145 -4.68 -12.65 0.34
N ARG A 146 -3.62 -12.38 1.12
CA ARG A 146 -3.21 -13.26 2.21
C ARG A 146 -4.31 -13.42 3.25
N ASP A 147 -4.90 -12.32 3.75
CA ASP A 147 -5.97 -12.35 4.73
C ASP A 147 -7.23 -13.05 4.21
N THR A 148 -7.54 -12.85 2.94
CA THR A 148 -8.67 -13.53 2.28
C THR A 148 -8.45 -15.04 2.26
N LEU A 149 -7.24 -15.48 1.89
CA LEU A 149 -6.89 -16.90 1.86
C LEU A 149 -6.87 -17.52 3.26
N ASP A 150 -6.32 -16.82 4.25
CA ASP A 150 -6.29 -17.28 5.64
C ASP A 150 -7.71 -17.39 6.20
N THR A 151 -8.59 -16.45 5.89
CA THR A 151 -10.01 -16.48 6.27
C THR A 151 -10.73 -17.66 5.59
N ALA A 152 -10.56 -17.81 4.27
CA ALA A 152 -11.14 -18.93 3.53
C ALA A 152 -10.70 -20.29 4.10
N ALA A 153 -9.43 -20.40 4.44
CA ALA A 153 -8.88 -21.62 5.04
C ALA A 153 -9.48 -21.89 6.45
N ALA A 154 -9.66 -20.86 7.26
CA ALA A 154 -10.25 -20.97 8.60
C ALA A 154 -11.71 -21.46 8.56
N PHE A 155 -12.46 -21.07 7.53
CA PHE A 155 -13.84 -21.50 7.30
C PHE A 155 -13.96 -22.73 6.38
N SER A 156 -12.84 -23.37 6.02
CA SER A 156 -12.79 -24.52 5.12
C SER A 156 -13.40 -24.24 3.73
N PHE A 157 -13.39 -22.99 3.29
CA PHE A 157 -13.75 -22.62 1.92
C PHE A 157 -12.56 -22.93 1.01
N ALA A 158 -12.75 -23.85 0.08
CA ALA A 158 -11.81 -24.09 -1.01
C ALA A 158 -12.57 -24.01 -2.35
N PRO A 159 -12.00 -23.38 -3.39
CA PRO A 159 -12.58 -23.46 -4.73
C PRO A 159 -12.73 -24.92 -5.14
N ALA A 160 -13.85 -25.27 -5.82
CA ALA A 160 -14.01 -26.60 -6.41
C ALA A 160 -12.80 -26.87 -7.33
N ASN A 161 -12.11 -27.98 -7.10
CA ASN A 161 -10.87 -28.39 -7.80
C ASN A 161 -9.56 -27.68 -7.38
N ALA A 162 -9.54 -26.88 -6.32
CA ALA A 162 -8.27 -26.40 -5.76
C ALA A 162 -7.68 -27.46 -4.82
N THR A 163 -6.50 -27.96 -5.16
CA THR A 163 -5.67 -28.74 -4.24
C THR A 163 -4.73 -27.78 -3.50
N PHE A 164 -5.11 -27.38 -2.29
CA PHE A 164 -4.23 -26.59 -1.42
C PHE A 164 -3.35 -27.54 -0.60
N ASP A 165 -2.05 -27.49 -0.84
CA ASP A 165 -1.10 -28.04 0.12
C ASP A 165 -0.84 -26.97 1.19
N ARG A 166 -1.40 -27.16 2.39
CA ARG A 166 -1.18 -26.27 3.55
C ARG A 166 0.31 -26.05 3.86
N LYS A 167 1.19 -26.96 3.45
CA LYS A 167 2.65 -26.81 3.63
C LYS A 167 3.28 -25.79 2.70
N GLN A 168 2.62 -25.44 1.59
CA GLN A 168 3.11 -24.42 0.65
C GLN A 168 2.73 -23.00 1.06
N LEU A 169 1.77 -22.82 1.98
CA LEU A 169 1.35 -21.49 2.45
C LEU A 169 2.23 -20.94 3.59
N GLY A 170 3.22 -21.73 4.05
CA GLY A 170 4.16 -21.36 5.10
C GLY A 170 3.51 -21.15 6.49
N PRO A 171 4.29 -21.15 7.54
CA PRO A 171 3.81 -20.75 8.85
C PRO A 171 3.54 -19.26 8.91
#